data_51fd60d6fb401369ea18e758270ae970
#
_entry.id   51fd60d6fb401369ea18e758270ae970
#
_cell.length_a   1.000
_cell.length_b   1.000
_cell.length_c   1.000
_cell.angle_alpha   90.00
_cell.angle_beta   90.00
_cell.angle_gamma   90.00
#
_symmetry.space_group_name_H-M   'P 1'
#
loop_
_entity.id
_entity.type
_entity.pdbx_description
1 polymer ?
#
loop_
_entity_poly.entity_id
_entity_poly.type
_entity_poly.pdbx_seq_one_letter_code
_entity_poly.pdbx_strand_id
1 'polypeptide(L)'
;MNRGRFVAAAGAAVASGAAAAARAQVVPIQPIQSQQQFLPQLTIAVSVTLSGALAKYGQEVVKGVQAAVDEQNRFYAPISHVWGMRSLDDRNDPGVSASNASVAAADFSVIGMIGNLTAPMTLAALSRYANVGFAVIVPTVTADAVTQRGFHNVYRLPAKDSTSGRLFANAALEGKRGVTAIAVAFDGDYGYEVANGFVQQARTNHHPADVLLFPHDHTDPAAAARTVLDRSPGFVFFGGKTAELGPIAQAMRLANYTGDFGASDGFFNNDTIATYAKVLDGAYVASSMPPLDKIPSAVQLITDFQREVSQITAFSAYGYAAGQLLIAASQRGNATTRSTLLRSLQAGGTFTTLVGQFAFNISGDPLIPNIYLYTVGTDGFKFARPAIRTGFLL
;
A
#
# COMPACT_ATOMS: atom_id res chain seq x y z
N MET A 1 94.05 -46.53 -2.23
CA MET A 1 94.97 -47.03 -3.26
C MET A 1 94.67 -46.35 -4.59
N ASN A 2 95.73 -45.77 -5.17
CA ASN A 2 96.01 -45.33 -6.57
C ASN A 2 95.04 -44.24 -7.12
N ARG A 3 95.51 -43.04 -7.24
CA ARG A 3 96.59 -42.41 -8.07
C ARG A 3 96.28 -42.41 -9.59
N GLY A 4 96.34 -41.23 -10.21
CA GLY A 4 96.78 -40.89 -11.54
C GLY A 4 95.99 -39.70 -12.05
N ARG A 5 96.46 -38.50 -11.99
CA ARG A 5 97.41 -37.71 -12.83
C ARG A 5 97.07 -37.90 -14.33
N PHE A 6 96.95 -36.88 -15.18
CA PHE A 6 97.67 -35.68 -15.60
C PHE A 6 96.84 -35.13 -16.80
N VAL A 7 96.86 -33.98 -17.36
CA VAL A 7 97.70 -32.86 -17.58
C VAL A 7 96.94 -31.86 -18.49
N ALA A 8 97.24 -30.60 -18.41
CA ALA A 8 96.68 -29.44 -19.07
C ALA A 8 96.94 -29.40 -20.59
N ALA A 9 96.04 -28.71 -21.27
CA ALA A 9 96.41 -27.93 -22.48
C ALA A 9 95.50 -26.66 -22.54
N ALA A 10 96.21 -25.53 -22.61
CA ALA A 10 95.60 -24.21 -22.80
C ALA A 10 95.26 -24.01 -24.29
N GLY A 11 94.10 -23.52 -24.54
CA GLY A 11 93.69 -23.05 -25.86
C GLY A 11 92.83 -21.79 -25.68
N ALA A 12 93.46 -20.61 -26.01
CA ALA A 12 92.73 -19.36 -26.06
C ALA A 12 91.86 -19.32 -27.34
N ALA A 13 90.51 -19.14 -27.10
CA ALA A 13 89.58 -18.82 -28.18
C ALA A 13 88.81 -17.57 -27.81
N VAL A 14 88.93 -16.59 -28.68
CA VAL A 14 88.26 -15.28 -28.66
C VAL A 14 86.78 -15.49 -28.77
N ALA A 15 86.02 -15.13 -27.72
CA ALA A 15 84.58 -15.17 -27.75
C ALA A 15 84.03 -13.85 -28.24
N SER A 16 83.42 -13.85 -29.42
CA SER A 16 82.57 -12.79 -29.95
C SER A 16 81.28 -12.74 -29.11
N GLY A 17 81.07 -11.62 -28.40
CA GLY A 17 79.85 -11.37 -27.62
C GLY A 17 78.63 -11.23 -28.52
N ALA A 18 77.72 -12.16 -28.43
CA ALA A 18 76.31 -12.01 -28.85
C ALA A 18 75.47 -11.66 -27.62
N ALA A 19 75.08 -10.37 -27.55
CA ALA A 19 74.14 -9.93 -26.59
C ALA A 19 72.73 -10.59 -26.83
N ALA A 20 72.37 -11.56 -26.03
CA ALA A 20 71.04 -12.11 -26.06
C ALA A 20 70.08 -11.07 -25.46
N ALA A 21 69.35 -10.37 -26.32
CA ALA A 21 68.21 -9.56 -25.90
C ALA A 21 67.15 -10.46 -25.25
N ALA A 22 67.03 -10.34 -23.93
CA ALA A 22 65.94 -10.96 -23.20
C ALA A 22 64.61 -10.32 -23.67
N ARG A 23 63.90 -11.02 -24.55
CA ARG A 23 62.52 -10.68 -24.88
C ARG A 23 61.70 -10.94 -23.64
N ALA A 24 61.25 -9.85 -22.97
CA ALA A 24 60.20 -9.92 -21.96
C ALA A 24 58.98 -10.55 -22.61
N GLN A 25 58.61 -11.75 -22.21
CA GLN A 25 57.35 -12.35 -22.56
C GLN A 25 56.28 -11.50 -21.86
N VAL A 26 55.52 -10.72 -22.63
CA VAL A 26 54.29 -10.08 -22.19
C VAL A 26 53.33 -11.24 -21.95
N VAL A 27 53.12 -11.60 -20.68
CA VAL A 27 52.07 -12.51 -20.27
C VAL A 27 50.75 -11.77 -20.60
N PRO A 28 49.90 -12.29 -21.47
CA PRO A 28 48.61 -11.66 -21.73
C PRO A 28 47.82 -11.64 -20.41
N ILE A 29 47.49 -10.43 -19.96
CA ILE A 29 46.56 -10.24 -18.88
C ILE A 29 45.25 -10.86 -19.38
N GLN A 30 44.92 -12.03 -18.89
CA GLN A 30 43.58 -12.60 -19.11
C GLN A 30 42.57 -11.61 -18.53
N PRO A 31 41.53 -11.22 -19.29
CA PRO A 31 40.50 -10.40 -18.74
C PRO A 31 39.96 -11.17 -17.52
N ILE A 32 39.93 -10.51 -16.38
CA ILE A 32 39.26 -11.00 -15.20
C ILE A 32 37.82 -11.18 -15.69
N GLN A 33 37.43 -12.44 -15.97
CA GLN A 33 36.03 -12.78 -16.12
C GLN A 33 35.43 -12.38 -14.77
N SER A 34 34.75 -11.24 -14.75
CA SER A 34 33.91 -10.88 -13.62
C SER A 34 32.95 -12.07 -13.45
N GLN A 35 33.22 -12.89 -12.45
CA GLN A 35 32.19 -13.82 -11.98
C GLN A 35 31.04 -12.89 -11.63
N GLN A 36 30.02 -12.85 -12.47
CA GLN A 36 28.74 -12.28 -12.12
C GLN A 36 28.31 -13.07 -10.90
N GLN A 37 28.57 -12.50 -9.73
CA GLN A 37 28.17 -13.07 -8.48
C GLN A 37 26.65 -13.02 -8.54
N PHE A 38 26.00 -14.18 -8.77
CA PHE A 38 24.56 -14.28 -8.72
C PHE A 38 24.14 -13.99 -7.29
N LEU A 39 23.72 -12.74 -7.06
CA LEU A 39 23.22 -12.34 -5.76
C LEU A 39 21.92 -13.13 -5.48
N PRO A 40 21.74 -13.66 -4.26
CA PRO A 40 20.50 -14.32 -3.90
C PRO A 40 19.32 -13.37 -4.07
N GLN A 41 18.23 -13.86 -4.57
CA GLN A 41 17.00 -13.12 -4.76
C GLN A 41 16.13 -13.19 -3.50
N LEU A 42 15.65 -12.03 -3.03
CA LEU A 42 14.58 -11.91 -2.06
C LEU A 42 13.30 -11.50 -2.80
N THR A 43 12.22 -12.23 -2.58
CA THR A 43 10.98 -12.05 -3.33
C THR A 43 9.85 -11.58 -2.42
N ILE A 44 9.06 -10.62 -2.91
CA ILE A 44 7.77 -10.22 -2.33
C ILE A 44 6.68 -10.92 -3.15
N ALA A 45 5.82 -11.70 -2.49
CA ALA A 45 4.64 -12.22 -3.16
C ALA A 45 3.46 -11.24 -2.98
N VAL A 46 2.70 -11.05 -4.05
CA VAL A 46 1.53 -10.15 -4.08
C VAL A 46 0.30 -10.99 -4.43
N SER A 47 -0.60 -11.19 -3.47
CA SER A 47 -1.85 -11.93 -3.68
C SER A 47 -3.02 -10.95 -3.74
N VAL A 48 -3.54 -10.72 -4.94
CA VAL A 48 -4.65 -9.81 -5.20
C VAL A 48 -5.50 -10.32 -6.36
N THR A 49 -6.69 -9.78 -6.55
CA THR A 49 -7.58 -10.14 -7.66
C THR A 49 -7.04 -9.59 -8.98
N LEU A 50 -6.60 -10.47 -9.88
CA LEU A 50 -6.03 -10.09 -11.19
C LEU A 50 -6.94 -10.47 -12.37
N SER A 51 -8.07 -11.12 -12.10
CA SER A 51 -9.08 -11.52 -13.08
C SER A 51 -10.47 -11.04 -12.66
N GLY A 52 -11.42 -10.99 -13.61
CA GLY A 52 -12.80 -10.55 -13.37
C GLY A 52 -12.96 -9.04 -13.13
N ALA A 53 -14.07 -8.64 -12.51
CA ALA A 53 -14.49 -7.24 -12.41
C ALA A 53 -13.52 -6.35 -11.58
N LEU A 54 -12.80 -6.94 -10.65
CA LEU A 54 -11.85 -6.22 -9.78
C LEU A 54 -10.42 -6.21 -10.31
N ALA A 55 -10.15 -6.86 -11.45
CA ALA A 55 -8.80 -7.04 -11.99
C ALA A 55 -8.03 -5.73 -12.15
N LYS A 56 -8.70 -4.66 -12.60
CA LYS A 56 -8.07 -3.35 -12.79
C LYS A 56 -7.41 -2.83 -11.50
N TYR A 57 -8.06 -3.00 -10.36
CA TYR A 57 -7.55 -2.52 -9.07
C TYR A 57 -6.38 -3.37 -8.56
N GLY A 58 -6.49 -4.70 -8.72
CA GLY A 58 -5.39 -5.60 -8.35
C GLY A 58 -4.14 -5.38 -9.21
N GLN A 59 -4.32 -5.14 -10.52
CA GLN A 59 -3.23 -4.80 -11.44
C GLN A 59 -2.52 -3.51 -11.04
N GLU A 60 -3.25 -2.51 -10.56
CA GLU A 60 -2.65 -1.28 -10.06
C GLU A 60 -1.82 -1.51 -8.79
N VAL A 61 -2.29 -2.31 -7.85
CA VAL A 61 -1.49 -2.71 -6.68
C VAL A 61 -0.20 -3.40 -7.13
N VAL A 62 -0.29 -4.36 -8.05
CA VAL A 62 0.88 -5.08 -8.60
C VAL A 62 1.87 -4.12 -9.25
N LYS A 63 1.40 -3.19 -10.10
CA LYS A 63 2.25 -2.17 -10.72
C LYS A 63 2.98 -1.31 -9.68
N GLY A 64 2.26 -0.92 -8.61
CA GLY A 64 2.87 -0.17 -7.52
C GLY A 64 3.98 -0.94 -6.82
N VAL A 65 3.75 -2.20 -6.46
CA VAL A 65 4.78 -3.05 -5.83
C VAL A 65 5.97 -3.25 -6.75
N GLN A 66 5.72 -3.51 -8.05
CA GLN A 66 6.78 -3.69 -9.04
C GLN A 66 7.66 -2.44 -9.14
N ALA A 67 7.05 -1.26 -9.18
CA ALA A 67 7.79 0.01 -9.23
C ALA A 67 8.71 0.19 -8.00
N ALA A 68 8.26 -0.20 -6.80
CA ALA A 68 9.09 -0.15 -5.59
C ALA A 68 10.27 -1.13 -5.66
N VAL A 69 10.05 -2.32 -6.20
CA VAL A 69 11.10 -3.33 -6.42
C VAL A 69 12.11 -2.85 -7.45
N ASP A 70 11.64 -2.30 -8.56
CA ASP A 70 12.50 -1.82 -9.64
C ASP A 70 13.33 -0.60 -9.21
N GLU A 71 12.73 0.31 -8.44
CA GLU A 71 13.45 1.44 -7.84
C GLU A 71 14.56 0.94 -6.90
N GLN A 72 14.25 0.01 -6.01
CA GLN A 72 15.24 -0.56 -5.10
C GLN A 72 16.41 -1.19 -5.85
N ASN A 73 16.13 -1.96 -6.90
CA ASN A 73 17.18 -2.60 -7.70
C ASN A 73 17.99 -1.61 -8.56
N ARG A 74 17.37 -0.51 -9.00
CA ARG A 74 18.00 0.51 -9.86
C ARG A 74 18.90 1.47 -9.09
N PHE A 75 18.38 2.01 -7.98
CA PHE A 75 19.06 3.11 -7.28
C PHE A 75 19.90 2.65 -6.09
N TYR A 76 19.55 1.51 -5.52
CA TYR A 76 20.25 0.95 -4.39
C TYR A 76 20.94 -0.35 -4.82
N ALA A 77 21.89 -0.23 -5.79
CA ALA A 77 22.60 -1.37 -6.36
C ALA A 77 22.85 -2.47 -5.31
N PRO A 78 22.39 -3.69 -5.55
CA PRO A 78 22.34 -4.72 -4.53
C PRO A 78 23.76 -5.06 -4.05
N ILE A 79 24.00 -4.83 -2.77
CA ILE A 79 25.29 -5.18 -2.16
C ILE A 79 25.30 -6.66 -1.78
N SER A 80 24.13 -7.22 -1.43
CA SER A 80 24.01 -8.59 -0.93
C SER A 80 22.93 -9.43 -1.59
N HIS A 81 21.88 -8.84 -2.15
CA HIS A 81 20.76 -9.56 -2.79
C HIS A 81 19.97 -8.64 -3.74
N VAL A 82 19.22 -9.26 -4.65
CA VAL A 82 18.32 -8.60 -5.60
C VAL A 82 16.88 -8.82 -5.16
N TRP A 83 16.03 -7.85 -5.36
CA TRP A 83 14.60 -7.98 -5.09
C TRP A 83 13.85 -8.49 -6.31
N GLY A 84 12.90 -9.39 -6.06
CA GLY A 84 11.94 -9.87 -7.05
C GLY A 84 10.51 -9.70 -6.55
N MET A 85 9.57 -9.80 -7.47
CA MET A 85 8.13 -9.83 -7.17
C MET A 85 7.48 -11.03 -7.83
N ARG A 86 6.51 -11.63 -7.15
CA ARG A 86 5.67 -12.70 -7.68
C ARG A 86 4.20 -12.37 -7.44
N SER A 87 3.43 -12.13 -8.50
CA SER A 87 1.99 -11.92 -8.42
C SER A 87 1.23 -13.25 -8.42
N LEU A 88 0.17 -13.32 -7.62
CA LEU A 88 -0.73 -14.46 -7.47
C LEU A 88 -2.17 -13.95 -7.58
N ASP A 89 -2.90 -14.44 -8.57
CA ASP A 89 -4.32 -14.11 -8.72
C ASP A 89 -5.15 -14.87 -7.68
N ASP A 90 -5.88 -14.16 -6.83
CA ASP A 90 -6.84 -14.76 -5.91
C ASP A 90 -8.24 -14.95 -6.52
N ARG A 91 -8.46 -14.47 -7.76
CA ARG A 91 -9.71 -14.59 -8.52
C ARG A 91 -10.96 -14.07 -7.80
N ASN A 92 -10.78 -13.28 -6.75
CA ASN A 92 -11.83 -12.90 -5.81
C ASN A 92 -12.54 -14.13 -5.19
N ASP A 93 -11.78 -15.22 -4.99
CA ASP A 93 -12.22 -16.47 -4.35
C ASP A 93 -11.47 -16.67 -3.03
N PRO A 94 -12.18 -16.77 -1.89
CA PRO A 94 -11.57 -16.92 -0.57
C PRO A 94 -10.69 -18.18 -0.43
N GLY A 95 -11.07 -19.29 -1.10
CA GLY A 95 -10.30 -20.52 -1.08
C GLY A 95 -8.99 -20.42 -1.86
N VAL A 96 -9.04 -19.74 -3.03
CA VAL A 96 -7.84 -19.46 -3.83
C VAL A 96 -6.93 -18.51 -3.08
N SER A 97 -7.50 -17.46 -2.47
CA SER A 97 -6.75 -16.51 -1.65
C SER A 97 -5.99 -17.21 -0.52
N ALA A 98 -6.66 -18.09 0.23
CA ALA A 98 -6.02 -18.86 1.30
C ALA A 98 -4.93 -19.80 0.75
N SER A 99 -5.13 -20.42 -0.42
CA SER A 99 -4.15 -21.34 -1.03
C SER A 99 -2.91 -20.60 -1.55
N ASN A 100 -3.04 -19.37 -2.00
CA ASN A 100 -1.92 -18.55 -2.47
C ASN A 100 -0.81 -18.38 -1.43
N ALA A 101 -1.16 -18.37 -0.14
CA ALA A 101 -0.17 -18.37 0.94
C ALA A 101 0.74 -19.62 0.90
N SER A 102 0.16 -20.80 0.65
CA SER A 102 0.91 -22.04 0.53
C SER A 102 1.73 -22.09 -0.77
N VAL A 103 1.18 -21.59 -1.87
CA VAL A 103 1.88 -21.46 -3.16
C VAL A 103 3.10 -20.53 -3.03
N ALA A 104 2.95 -19.40 -2.37
CA ALA A 104 4.05 -18.48 -2.09
C ALA A 104 5.09 -19.14 -1.15
N ALA A 105 4.64 -19.90 -0.16
CA ALA A 105 5.51 -20.55 0.82
C ALA A 105 6.38 -21.65 0.24
N ALA A 106 6.00 -22.25 -0.88
CA ALA A 106 6.81 -23.26 -1.58
C ALA A 106 8.11 -22.67 -2.16
N ASP A 107 8.15 -21.37 -2.38
CA ASP A 107 9.35 -20.65 -2.82
C ASP A 107 10.06 -20.01 -1.60
N PHE A 108 11.26 -20.51 -1.28
CA PHE A 108 12.03 -20.03 -0.14
C PHE A 108 12.58 -18.60 -0.34
N SER A 109 12.67 -18.12 -1.58
CA SER A 109 13.03 -16.71 -1.84
C SER A 109 11.94 -15.74 -1.40
N VAL A 110 10.68 -16.19 -1.31
CA VAL A 110 9.55 -15.37 -0.86
C VAL A 110 9.61 -15.18 0.66
N ILE A 111 9.95 -13.96 1.06
CA ILE A 111 10.12 -13.62 2.49
C ILE A 111 8.97 -12.80 3.07
N GLY A 112 8.15 -12.15 2.25
CA GLY A 112 7.01 -11.33 2.69
C GLY A 112 5.86 -11.36 1.69
N MET A 113 4.67 -11.00 2.18
CA MET A 113 3.44 -10.96 1.40
C MET A 113 2.84 -9.55 1.38
N ILE A 114 2.27 -9.19 0.24
CA ILE A 114 1.36 -8.03 0.10
C ILE A 114 0.01 -8.56 -0.37
N GLY A 115 -1.05 -8.15 0.28
CA GLY A 115 -2.40 -8.57 -0.10
C GLY A 115 -3.37 -8.52 1.07
N ASN A 116 -4.61 -8.76 0.85
CA ASN A 116 -5.29 -8.94 -0.43
C ASN A 116 -5.99 -7.64 -0.84
N LEU A 117 -6.78 -7.71 -1.94
CA LEU A 117 -7.50 -6.53 -2.44
C LEU A 117 -8.77 -6.21 -1.65
N THR A 118 -9.47 -7.24 -1.16
CA THR A 118 -10.77 -7.13 -0.49
C THR A 118 -10.77 -7.83 0.86
N ALA A 119 -11.70 -7.43 1.75
CA ALA A 119 -11.81 -7.98 3.10
C ALA A 119 -12.08 -9.50 3.10
N PRO A 120 -13.02 -10.05 2.31
CA PRO A 120 -13.24 -11.50 2.30
C PRO A 120 -11.99 -12.31 1.94
N MET A 121 -11.20 -11.82 0.96
CA MET A 121 -9.95 -12.46 0.54
C MET A 121 -8.91 -12.42 1.65
N THR A 122 -8.72 -11.26 2.26
CA THR A 122 -7.78 -11.09 3.37
C THR A 122 -8.14 -12.00 4.55
N LEU A 123 -9.40 -11.93 4.98
CA LEU A 123 -9.88 -12.68 6.15
C LEU A 123 -9.76 -14.20 5.98
N ALA A 124 -9.97 -14.72 4.77
CA ALA A 124 -9.80 -16.13 4.45
C ALA A 124 -8.34 -16.59 4.51
N ALA A 125 -7.39 -15.70 4.18
CA ALA A 125 -5.97 -16.04 4.10
C ALA A 125 -5.22 -15.85 5.43
N LEU A 126 -5.75 -15.09 6.41
CA LEU A 126 -5.02 -14.71 7.64
C LEU A 126 -4.36 -15.89 8.35
N SER A 127 -5.11 -16.97 8.62
CA SER A 127 -4.59 -18.14 9.32
C SER A 127 -3.48 -18.84 8.52
N ARG A 128 -3.60 -18.88 7.20
CA ARG A 128 -2.57 -19.47 6.33
C ARG A 128 -1.30 -18.63 6.34
N TYR A 129 -1.41 -17.32 6.23
CA TYR A 129 -0.26 -16.42 6.33
C TYR A 129 0.47 -16.58 7.66
N ALA A 130 -0.26 -16.67 8.79
CA ALA A 130 0.32 -16.88 10.10
C ALA A 130 1.03 -18.26 10.19
N ASN A 131 0.39 -19.33 9.71
CA ASN A 131 0.93 -20.70 9.79
C ASN A 131 2.23 -20.87 8.98
N VAL A 132 2.39 -20.15 7.88
CA VAL A 132 3.61 -20.18 7.05
C VAL A 132 4.64 -19.12 7.46
N GLY A 133 4.33 -18.29 8.46
CA GLY A 133 5.23 -17.32 9.04
C GLY A 133 5.46 -16.07 8.18
N PHE A 134 4.54 -15.72 7.28
CA PHE A 134 4.65 -14.49 6.51
C PHE A 134 4.31 -13.25 7.34
N ALA A 135 5.15 -12.22 7.22
CA ALA A 135 4.72 -10.84 7.45
C ALA A 135 3.86 -10.40 6.25
N VAL A 136 2.69 -9.84 6.52
CA VAL A 136 1.73 -9.44 5.48
C VAL A 136 1.44 -7.95 5.58
N ILE A 137 1.66 -7.22 4.49
CA ILE A 137 1.21 -5.84 4.38
C ILE A 137 -0.11 -5.82 3.61
N VAL A 138 -1.14 -5.24 4.22
CA VAL A 138 -2.49 -5.08 3.62
C VAL A 138 -2.62 -3.66 3.08
N PRO A 139 -2.54 -3.48 1.74
CA PRO A 139 -2.43 -2.14 1.17
C PRO A 139 -3.76 -1.40 1.05
N THR A 140 -4.89 -2.10 0.97
CA THR A 140 -6.16 -1.46 0.54
C THR A 140 -7.37 -1.78 1.41
N VAL A 141 -7.30 -2.80 2.27
CA VAL A 141 -8.47 -3.26 3.04
C VAL A 141 -8.63 -2.48 4.34
N THR A 142 -9.79 -1.88 4.53
CA THR A 142 -10.14 -1.01 5.66
C THR A 142 -10.98 -1.70 6.73
N ALA A 143 -11.62 -2.85 6.44
CA ALA A 143 -12.49 -3.56 7.37
C ALA A 143 -11.84 -3.83 8.72
N ASP A 144 -12.52 -3.48 9.81
CA ASP A 144 -12.01 -3.58 11.18
C ASP A 144 -11.57 -5.01 11.54
N ALA A 145 -12.29 -6.01 11.05
CA ALA A 145 -12.05 -7.43 11.34
C ALA A 145 -10.65 -7.94 10.94
N VAL A 146 -9.95 -7.27 10.00
CA VAL A 146 -8.62 -7.71 9.52
C VAL A 146 -7.59 -7.77 10.65
N THR A 147 -7.61 -6.80 11.55
CA THR A 147 -6.66 -6.69 12.67
C THR A 147 -7.29 -7.05 14.04
N GLN A 148 -8.56 -7.44 14.06
CA GLN A 148 -9.27 -7.82 15.31
C GLN A 148 -9.24 -9.33 15.59
N ARG A 149 -8.65 -10.15 14.69
CA ARG A 149 -8.63 -11.62 14.85
C ARG A 149 -7.41 -12.16 15.60
N GLY A 150 -6.58 -11.29 16.17
CA GLY A 150 -5.44 -11.69 17.01
C GLY A 150 -4.22 -12.19 16.24
N PHE A 151 -4.11 -11.94 14.95
CA PHE A 151 -2.92 -12.23 14.15
C PHE A 151 -1.90 -11.11 14.28
N HIS A 152 -0.68 -11.42 14.72
CA HIS A 152 0.40 -10.44 14.96
C HIS A 152 1.42 -10.36 13.81
N ASN A 153 1.05 -10.84 12.64
CA ASN A 153 1.87 -10.87 11.42
C ASN A 153 1.26 -10.04 10.29
N VAL A 154 0.18 -9.32 10.54
CA VAL A 154 -0.59 -8.53 9.55
C VAL A 154 -0.49 -7.06 9.89
N TYR A 155 -0.12 -6.24 8.90
CA TYR A 155 0.08 -4.80 9.03
C TYR A 155 -0.73 -4.09 7.95
N ARG A 156 -1.69 -3.28 8.35
CA ARG A 156 -2.57 -2.55 7.43
C ARG A 156 -2.03 -1.14 7.18
N LEU A 157 -2.06 -0.68 5.94
CA LEU A 157 -1.67 0.68 5.61
C LEU A 157 -2.82 1.70 5.76
N PRO A 158 -4.03 1.48 5.19
CA PRO A 158 -5.12 2.43 5.38
C PRO A 158 -5.64 2.41 6.83
N ALA A 159 -6.31 3.47 7.24
CA ALA A 159 -7.07 3.47 8.49
C ALA A 159 -8.20 2.44 8.43
N LYS A 160 -8.56 1.85 9.57
CA LYS A 160 -9.75 0.99 9.63
C LYS A 160 -11.03 1.81 9.59
N ASP A 161 -12.09 1.20 9.10
CA ASP A 161 -13.38 1.85 8.83
C ASP A 161 -13.93 2.64 10.02
N SER A 162 -13.98 2.02 11.20
CA SER A 162 -14.47 2.70 12.41
C SER A 162 -13.61 3.91 12.80
N THR A 163 -12.31 3.85 12.57
CA THR A 163 -11.39 4.98 12.83
C THR A 163 -11.54 6.07 11.77
N SER A 164 -11.68 5.69 10.50
CA SER A 164 -11.93 6.63 9.40
C SER A 164 -13.21 7.45 9.65
N GLY A 165 -14.30 6.78 10.00
CA GLY A 165 -15.55 7.44 10.33
C GLY A 165 -15.43 8.41 11.51
N ARG A 166 -14.76 8.00 12.60
CA ARG A 166 -14.53 8.89 13.75
C ARG A 166 -13.71 10.13 13.39
N LEU A 167 -12.62 9.95 12.67
CA LEU A 167 -11.75 11.06 12.26
C LEU A 167 -12.47 12.01 11.31
N PHE A 168 -13.26 11.45 10.40
CA PHE A 168 -14.09 12.24 9.51
C PHE A 168 -15.11 13.09 10.28
N ALA A 169 -15.82 12.50 11.26
CA ALA A 169 -16.78 13.24 12.06
C ALA A 169 -16.14 14.41 12.81
N ASN A 170 -14.99 14.19 13.44
CA ASN A 170 -14.23 15.25 14.10
C ASN A 170 -13.92 16.39 13.16
N ALA A 171 -13.46 16.06 11.96
CA ALA A 171 -13.04 17.05 10.99
C ALA A 171 -14.24 17.73 10.32
N ALA A 172 -15.24 17.00 9.83
CA ALA A 172 -16.33 17.55 9.04
C ALA A 172 -17.37 18.33 9.91
N LEU A 173 -17.50 17.98 11.18
CA LEU A 173 -18.45 18.64 12.12
C LEU A 173 -17.78 19.70 12.98
N GLU A 174 -16.49 19.95 12.81
CA GLU A 174 -15.77 20.99 13.55
C GLU A 174 -16.41 22.37 13.34
N GLY A 175 -16.72 23.04 14.46
CA GLY A 175 -17.38 24.35 14.45
C GLY A 175 -18.90 24.33 14.20
N LYS A 176 -19.46 23.18 13.85
CA LYS A 176 -20.92 23.01 13.66
C LYS A 176 -21.55 22.59 14.98
N ARG A 177 -22.26 23.49 15.66
CA ARG A 177 -22.90 23.20 16.96
C ARG A 177 -24.30 22.66 16.76
N GLY A 178 -24.63 21.52 17.45
CA GLY A 178 -26.00 20.99 17.54
C GLY A 178 -26.61 20.54 16.21
N VAL A 179 -25.80 20.37 15.17
CA VAL A 179 -26.29 19.87 13.88
C VAL A 179 -26.72 18.42 14.01
N THR A 180 -27.94 18.11 13.58
CA THR A 180 -28.37 16.71 13.43
C THR A 180 -27.62 16.06 12.28
N ALA A 181 -26.87 15.00 12.58
CA ALA A 181 -26.06 14.27 11.62
C ALA A 181 -26.60 12.86 11.38
N ILE A 182 -26.94 12.54 10.15
CA ILE A 182 -27.42 11.21 9.79
C ILE A 182 -26.37 10.53 8.91
N ALA A 183 -25.94 9.33 9.31
CA ALA A 183 -25.15 8.46 8.47
C ALA A 183 -26.05 7.50 7.70
N VAL A 184 -25.75 7.29 6.43
CA VAL A 184 -26.48 6.40 5.52
C VAL A 184 -25.52 5.32 5.05
N ALA A 185 -25.90 4.05 5.20
CA ALA A 185 -25.12 2.92 4.71
C ALA A 185 -26.06 1.79 4.27
N PHE A 186 -25.51 0.83 3.53
CA PHE A 186 -26.23 -0.41 3.25
C PHE A 186 -25.94 -1.49 4.28
N ASP A 187 -26.92 -2.37 4.51
CA ASP A 187 -26.82 -3.48 5.44
C ASP A 187 -25.86 -4.56 4.90
N GLY A 188 -24.97 -5.04 5.78
CA GLY A 188 -24.07 -6.16 5.48
C GLY A 188 -22.91 -5.88 4.54
N ASP A 189 -22.68 -4.65 4.10
CA ASP A 189 -21.62 -4.28 3.14
C ASP A 189 -20.60 -3.30 3.75
N TYR A 190 -19.56 -2.99 2.96
CA TYR A 190 -18.63 -1.90 3.19
C TYR A 190 -19.41 -0.60 3.45
N GLY A 191 -19.05 0.07 4.50
CA GLY A 191 -19.61 1.36 4.87
C GLY A 191 -20.35 1.36 6.21
N TYR A 192 -20.86 0.21 6.67
CA TYR A 192 -21.52 0.15 7.99
C TYR A 192 -20.58 0.55 9.12
N GLU A 193 -19.37 -0.01 9.18
CA GLU A 193 -18.40 0.29 10.23
C GLU A 193 -17.94 1.75 10.18
N VAL A 194 -17.76 2.31 8.98
CA VAL A 194 -17.39 3.74 8.84
C VAL A 194 -18.56 4.65 9.23
N ALA A 195 -19.80 4.32 8.85
CA ALA A 195 -20.99 5.07 9.24
C ALA A 195 -21.21 5.04 10.75
N ASN A 196 -21.05 3.87 11.37
CA ASN A 196 -21.17 3.71 12.82
C ASN A 196 -20.07 4.48 13.57
N GLY A 197 -18.81 4.41 13.08
CA GLY A 197 -17.71 5.19 13.63
C GLY A 197 -17.98 6.70 13.57
N PHE A 198 -18.53 7.18 12.46
CA PHE A 198 -18.94 8.57 12.29
C PHE A 198 -19.99 8.97 13.33
N VAL A 199 -21.06 8.20 13.48
CA VAL A 199 -22.16 8.49 14.42
C VAL A 199 -21.70 8.45 15.87
N GLN A 200 -20.90 7.46 16.27
CA GLN A 200 -20.34 7.39 17.61
C GLN A 200 -19.55 8.66 17.96
N GLN A 201 -18.70 9.13 17.02
CA GLN A 201 -17.92 10.34 17.25
C GLN A 201 -18.77 11.60 17.20
N ALA A 202 -19.75 11.70 16.31
CA ALA A 202 -20.68 12.81 16.28
C ALA A 202 -21.43 12.96 17.61
N ARG A 203 -21.90 11.86 18.17
CA ARG A 203 -22.54 11.84 19.52
C ARG A 203 -21.56 12.27 20.62
N THR A 204 -20.31 11.80 20.57
CA THR A 204 -19.25 12.22 21.51
C THR A 204 -19.01 13.73 21.43
N ASN A 205 -19.13 14.32 20.25
CA ASN A 205 -19.00 15.75 20.00
C ASN A 205 -20.33 16.52 20.24
N HIS A 206 -21.30 15.89 20.91
CA HIS A 206 -22.60 16.48 21.27
C HIS A 206 -23.50 16.84 20.08
N HIS A 207 -23.38 16.13 18.96
CA HIS A 207 -24.31 16.19 17.84
C HIS A 207 -25.38 15.10 17.99
N PRO A 208 -26.67 15.43 17.82
CA PRO A 208 -27.69 14.42 17.58
C PRO A 208 -27.32 13.64 16.33
N ALA A 209 -27.14 12.33 16.42
CA ALA A 209 -26.70 11.54 15.27
C ALA A 209 -27.29 10.13 15.29
N ASP A 210 -27.56 9.58 14.11
CA ASP A 210 -28.06 8.22 13.94
C ASP A 210 -27.56 7.59 12.64
N VAL A 211 -27.58 6.23 12.58
CA VAL A 211 -27.28 5.48 11.38
C VAL A 211 -28.60 4.97 10.79
N LEU A 212 -28.82 5.23 9.50
CA LEU A 212 -29.89 4.62 8.73
C LEU A 212 -29.30 3.57 7.81
N LEU A 213 -29.69 2.31 8.04
CA LEU A 213 -29.30 1.17 7.23
C LEU A 213 -30.41 0.85 6.25
N PHE A 214 -30.05 0.66 4.99
CA PHE A 214 -30.96 0.25 3.94
C PHE A 214 -30.57 -1.14 3.43
N PRO A 215 -31.54 -1.97 3.00
CA PRO A 215 -31.25 -3.22 2.34
C PRO A 215 -30.44 -2.98 1.06
N HIS A 216 -29.40 -3.81 0.84
CA HIS A 216 -28.54 -3.69 -0.35
C HIS A 216 -29.32 -3.92 -1.63
N ASP A 217 -30.23 -4.90 -1.62
CA ASP A 217 -31.10 -5.21 -2.75
C ASP A 217 -32.45 -4.52 -2.58
N HIS A 218 -32.94 -3.89 -3.64
CA HIS A 218 -34.30 -3.32 -3.72
C HIS A 218 -34.54 -1.98 -2.99
N THR A 219 -33.49 -1.22 -2.63
CA THR A 219 -33.68 0.13 -2.09
C THR A 219 -34.02 1.13 -3.20
N ASP A 220 -35.24 1.68 -3.14
CA ASP A 220 -35.60 2.84 -3.97
C ASP A 220 -34.90 4.11 -3.44
N PRO A 221 -34.04 4.77 -4.24
CA PRO A 221 -33.30 5.96 -3.78
C PRO A 221 -34.21 7.11 -3.33
N ALA A 222 -35.39 7.28 -3.94
CA ALA A 222 -36.31 8.33 -3.57
C ALA A 222 -37.01 8.05 -2.22
N ALA A 223 -37.34 6.78 -1.95
CA ALA A 223 -37.90 6.36 -0.66
C ALA A 223 -36.83 6.48 0.44
N ALA A 224 -35.59 6.04 0.17
CA ALA A 224 -34.48 6.18 1.12
C ALA A 224 -34.21 7.66 1.43
N ALA A 225 -34.17 8.53 0.40
CA ALA A 225 -34.02 9.97 0.60
C ALA A 225 -35.10 10.56 1.50
N ARG A 226 -36.39 10.21 1.31
CA ARG A 226 -37.49 10.64 2.19
C ARG A 226 -37.24 10.20 3.63
N THR A 227 -36.87 8.94 3.87
CA THR A 227 -36.59 8.41 5.20
C THR A 227 -35.47 9.19 5.91
N VAL A 228 -34.43 9.59 5.16
CA VAL A 228 -33.36 10.43 5.69
C VAL A 228 -33.84 11.84 6.00
N LEU A 229 -34.62 12.45 5.09
CA LEU A 229 -35.13 13.82 5.25
C LEU A 229 -36.13 13.95 6.40
N ASP A 230 -36.92 12.91 6.71
CA ASP A 230 -37.83 12.88 7.84
C ASP A 230 -37.12 13.07 9.20
N ARG A 231 -35.82 12.84 9.27
CA ARG A 231 -34.96 13.11 10.43
C ARG A 231 -34.48 14.55 10.51
N SER A 232 -34.83 15.40 9.55
CA SER A 232 -34.42 16.82 9.46
C SER A 232 -32.91 17.01 9.64
N PRO A 233 -32.05 16.29 8.89
CA PRO A 233 -30.61 16.38 9.05
C PRO A 233 -30.06 17.71 8.55
N GLY A 234 -29.11 18.32 9.31
CA GLY A 234 -28.28 19.40 8.82
C GLY A 234 -27.00 18.88 8.15
N PHE A 235 -26.60 17.65 8.44
CA PHE A 235 -25.46 16.96 7.84
C PHE A 235 -25.81 15.50 7.53
N VAL A 236 -25.49 15.06 6.31
CA VAL A 236 -25.64 13.63 5.91
C VAL A 236 -24.30 13.07 5.51
N PHE A 237 -23.92 11.95 6.13
CA PHE A 237 -22.72 11.20 5.84
C PHE A 237 -23.06 9.91 5.08
N PHE A 238 -22.47 9.72 3.89
CA PHE A 238 -22.62 8.51 3.10
C PHE A 238 -21.47 7.54 3.39
N GLY A 239 -21.74 6.51 4.16
CA GLY A 239 -20.82 5.41 4.46
C GLY A 239 -20.99 4.30 3.44
N GLY A 240 -20.24 4.34 2.33
CA GLY A 240 -20.37 3.33 1.27
C GLY A 240 -19.76 3.76 -0.05
N LYS A 241 -20.24 3.16 -1.14
CA LYS A 241 -19.72 3.39 -2.50
C LYS A 241 -20.59 4.37 -3.29
N THR A 242 -19.96 5.12 -4.19
CA THR A 242 -20.66 6.07 -5.08
C THR A 242 -21.81 5.44 -5.85
N ALA A 243 -21.58 4.26 -6.43
CA ALA A 243 -22.60 3.60 -7.25
C ALA A 243 -23.87 3.24 -6.46
N GLU A 244 -23.75 3.02 -5.16
CA GLU A 244 -24.82 2.60 -4.28
C GLU A 244 -25.55 3.79 -3.65
N LEU A 245 -24.81 4.73 -3.07
CA LEU A 245 -25.34 5.84 -2.28
C LEU A 245 -25.46 7.16 -3.03
N GLY A 246 -24.77 7.33 -4.15
CA GLY A 246 -24.89 8.51 -5.02
C GLY A 246 -26.34 8.79 -5.51
N PRO A 247 -27.11 7.77 -5.92
CA PRO A 247 -28.51 7.97 -6.27
C PRO A 247 -29.37 8.52 -5.11
N ILE A 248 -29.08 8.13 -3.87
CA ILE A 248 -29.78 8.68 -2.68
C ILE A 248 -29.43 10.14 -2.47
N ALA A 249 -28.15 10.51 -2.58
CA ALA A 249 -27.71 11.90 -2.51
C ALA A 249 -28.38 12.76 -3.59
N GLN A 250 -28.49 12.25 -4.81
CA GLN A 250 -29.18 12.92 -5.90
C GLN A 250 -30.68 13.10 -5.59
N ALA A 251 -31.37 12.05 -5.12
CA ALA A 251 -32.77 12.14 -4.74
C ALA A 251 -33.02 13.15 -3.62
N MET A 252 -32.10 13.28 -2.66
CA MET A 252 -32.18 14.30 -1.61
C MET A 252 -32.07 15.71 -2.17
N ARG A 253 -31.15 15.98 -3.10
CA ARG A 253 -31.03 17.31 -3.74
C ARG A 253 -32.29 17.64 -4.58
N LEU A 254 -32.85 16.64 -5.28
CA LEU A 254 -34.12 16.82 -6.01
C LEU A 254 -35.30 17.12 -5.07
N ALA A 255 -35.25 16.64 -3.83
CA ALA A 255 -36.20 16.99 -2.77
C ALA A 255 -35.83 18.30 -2.03
N ASN A 256 -34.99 19.15 -2.62
CA ASN A 256 -34.57 20.46 -2.09
C ASN A 256 -33.78 20.39 -0.77
N TYR A 257 -33.07 19.31 -0.49
CA TYR A 257 -32.14 19.30 0.64
C TYR A 257 -30.97 20.24 0.42
N THR A 258 -30.78 21.17 1.34
CA THR A 258 -29.73 22.20 1.29
C THR A 258 -28.63 22.02 2.34
N GLY A 259 -28.77 21.02 3.21
CA GLY A 259 -27.76 20.71 4.22
C GLY A 259 -26.47 20.15 3.60
N ASP A 260 -25.48 19.99 4.47
CA ASP A 260 -24.16 19.52 4.07
C ASP A 260 -24.11 18.02 3.81
N PHE A 261 -23.30 17.61 2.83
CA PHE A 261 -22.96 16.24 2.57
C PHE A 261 -21.50 15.92 2.95
N GLY A 262 -21.30 14.71 3.41
CA GLY A 262 -20.00 14.09 3.57
C GLY A 262 -20.03 12.64 3.12
N ALA A 263 -18.89 12.08 2.73
CA ALA A 263 -18.83 10.70 2.29
C ALA A 263 -17.51 10.02 2.67
N SER A 264 -17.56 8.69 2.74
CA SER A 264 -16.40 7.83 2.94
C SER A 264 -15.49 7.79 1.69
N ASP A 265 -14.36 7.13 1.79
CA ASP A 265 -13.38 6.95 0.71
C ASP A 265 -13.93 6.16 -0.50
N GLY A 266 -15.01 5.40 -0.34
CA GLY A 266 -15.74 4.81 -1.45
C GLY A 266 -16.31 5.82 -2.47
N PHE A 267 -16.35 7.10 -2.08
CA PHE A 267 -16.68 8.21 -2.98
C PHE A 267 -15.45 8.92 -3.57
N PHE A 268 -14.25 8.58 -3.16
CA PHE A 268 -13.04 9.19 -3.69
C PHE A 268 -12.58 8.52 -4.99
N ASN A 269 -13.35 8.70 -6.05
CA ASN A 269 -13.11 8.10 -7.37
C ASN A 269 -13.66 8.96 -8.51
N ASN A 270 -13.24 8.65 -9.75
CA ASN A 270 -13.63 9.42 -10.94
C ASN A 270 -15.13 9.35 -11.24
N ASP A 271 -15.80 8.25 -10.90
CA ASP A 271 -17.25 8.10 -11.13
C ASP A 271 -18.06 9.11 -10.30
N THR A 272 -17.58 9.44 -9.10
CA THR A 272 -18.18 10.51 -8.28
C THR A 272 -18.14 11.85 -9.00
N ILE A 273 -17.01 12.21 -9.58
CA ILE A 273 -16.87 13.48 -10.32
C ILE A 273 -17.68 13.43 -11.60
N ALA A 274 -17.59 12.36 -12.38
CA ALA A 274 -18.27 12.24 -13.65
C ALA A 274 -19.81 12.31 -13.52
N THR A 275 -20.35 11.74 -12.43
CA THR A 275 -21.80 11.54 -12.31
C THR A 275 -22.45 12.47 -11.28
N TYR A 276 -21.76 12.72 -10.15
CA TYR A 276 -22.37 13.35 -8.99
C TYR A 276 -21.68 14.65 -8.54
N ALA A 277 -20.75 15.21 -9.33
CA ALA A 277 -20.02 16.43 -8.93
C ALA A 277 -20.97 17.58 -8.55
N LYS A 278 -22.01 17.84 -9.34
CA LYS A 278 -22.98 18.90 -9.05
C LYS A 278 -23.85 18.62 -7.82
N VAL A 279 -24.17 17.36 -7.57
CA VAL A 279 -24.98 16.91 -6.43
C VAL A 279 -24.22 17.07 -5.13
N LEU A 280 -22.93 16.76 -5.20
CA LEU A 280 -22.01 16.72 -4.06
C LEU A 280 -21.08 17.94 -4.00
N ASP A 281 -21.32 18.98 -4.78
CA ASP A 281 -20.47 20.18 -4.78
C ASP A 281 -20.29 20.74 -3.36
N GLY A 282 -19.02 20.93 -2.98
CA GLY A 282 -18.64 21.35 -1.64
C GLY A 282 -18.69 20.23 -0.56
N ALA A 283 -19.18 19.04 -0.88
CA ALA A 283 -19.19 17.92 0.08
C ALA A 283 -17.77 17.49 0.44
N TYR A 284 -17.55 17.14 1.71
CA TYR A 284 -16.32 16.51 2.14
C TYR A 284 -16.32 15.02 1.80
N VAL A 285 -15.20 14.54 1.25
CA VAL A 285 -14.96 13.11 1.02
C VAL A 285 -13.69 12.71 1.75
N ALA A 286 -13.74 11.63 2.50
CA ALA A 286 -12.57 11.02 3.12
C ALA A 286 -11.67 10.37 2.06
N SER A 287 -10.38 10.38 2.27
CA SER A 287 -9.43 9.55 1.53
C SER A 287 -8.21 9.26 2.39
N SER A 288 -7.68 8.06 2.28
CA SER A 288 -6.36 7.75 2.83
C SER A 288 -5.23 8.22 1.92
N MET A 289 -5.54 8.64 0.69
CA MET A 289 -4.56 9.16 -0.26
C MET A 289 -4.13 10.59 0.12
N PRO A 290 -2.83 10.84 0.41
CA PRO A 290 -2.34 12.18 0.65
C PRO A 290 -2.36 13.03 -0.63
N PRO A 291 -2.35 14.35 -0.53
CA PRO A 291 -2.15 15.23 -1.69
C PRO A 291 -0.68 15.16 -2.13
N LEU A 292 -0.37 14.22 -3.02
CA LEU A 292 1.01 13.90 -3.43
C LEU A 292 1.75 15.10 -4.01
N ASP A 293 1.03 16.00 -4.69
CA ASP A 293 1.55 17.25 -5.24
C ASP A 293 2.07 18.24 -4.17
N LYS A 294 1.69 18.01 -2.91
CA LYS A 294 2.11 18.84 -1.76
C LYS A 294 3.18 18.21 -0.90
N ILE A 295 3.67 17.03 -1.28
CA ILE A 295 4.74 16.31 -0.58
C ILE A 295 6.04 16.50 -1.36
N PRO A 296 6.99 17.38 -0.92
CA PRO A 296 8.20 17.68 -1.68
C PRO A 296 9.06 16.45 -2.00
N SER A 297 9.17 15.53 -1.05
CA SER A 297 9.90 14.27 -1.22
C SER A 297 9.22 13.29 -2.20
N ALA A 298 7.92 13.48 -2.47
CA ALA A 298 7.18 12.64 -3.40
C ALA A 298 7.29 13.13 -4.85
N VAL A 299 7.62 14.41 -5.10
CA VAL A 299 7.59 14.99 -6.46
C VAL A 299 8.53 14.24 -7.41
N GLN A 300 9.76 13.97 -7.01
CA GLN A 300 10.70 13.20 -7.84
C GLN A 300 10.23 11.75 -8.01
N LEU A 301 9.84 11.11 -6.94
CA LEU A 301 9.28 9.76 -6.93
C LEU A 301 8.03 9.65 -7.80
N ILE A 302 7.13 10.64 -7.74
CA ILE A 302 5.95 10.72 -8.61
C ILE A 302 6.35 10.78 -10.07
N THR A 303 7.34 11.59 -10.41
CA THR A 303 7.83 11.71 -11.80
C THR A 303 8.39 10.39 -12.31
N ASP A 304 9.18 9.70 -11.50
CA ASP A 304 9.77 8.41 -11.85
C ASP A 304 8.71 7.31 -11.90
N PHE A 305 7.77 7.30 -10.95
CA PHE A 305 6.65 6.39 -10.91
C PHE A 305 5.68 6.59 -12.08
N GLN A 306 5.40 7.84 -12.48
CA GLN A 306 4.54 8.16 -13.62
C GLN A 306 5.10 7.69 -14.97
N ARG A 307 6.41 7.50 -15.10
CA ARG A 307 7.02 6.90 -16.31
C ARG A 307 6.64 5.43 -16.47
N GLU A 308 6.44 4.71 -15.38
CA GLU A 308 6.12 3.28 -15.37
C GLU A 308 4.62 3.02 -15.25
N VAL A 309 3.88 3.97 -14.66
CA VAL A 309 2.44 3.89 -14.43
C VAL A 309 1.79 5.15 -15.00
N SER A 310 0.96 5.00 -16.02
CA SER A 310 0.35 6.13 -16.74
C SER A 310 -0.50 7.05 -15.87
N GLN A 311 -0.98 6.58 -14.73
CA GLN A 311 -1.75 7.34 -13.76
C GLN A 311 -1.56 6.77 -12.36
N ILE A 312 -1.26 7.63 -11.37
CA ILE A 312 -1.17 7.24 -9.98
C ILE A 312 -2.57 7.23 -9.37
N THR A 313 -3.02 6.06 -8.97
CA THR A 313 -4.26 5.87 -8.21
C THR A 313 -3.96 5.55 -6.76
N ALA A 314 -4.97 5.55 -5.89
CA ALA A 314 -4.80 5.10 -4.51
C ALA A 314 -4.27 3.65 -4.45
N PHE A 315 -4.74 2.77 -5.34
CA PHE A 315 -4.32 1.36 -5.37
C PHE A 315 -2.83 1.22 -5.74
N SER A 316 -2.36 1.93 -6.77
CA SER A 316 -0.96 1.89 -7.17
C SER A 316 -0.05 2.54 -6.12
N ALA A 317 -0.45 3.67 -5.54
CA ALA A 317 0.32 4.35 -4.50
C ALA A 317 0.46 3.52 -3.22
N TYR A 318 -0.61 2.85 -2.79
CA TYR A 318 -0.56 1.97 -1.62
C TYR A 318 0.16 0.65 -1.92
N GLY A 319 0.09 0.12 -3.15
CA GLY A 319 0.92 -0.98 -3.60
C GLY A 319 2.41 -0.64 -3.52
N TYR A 320 2.79 0.52 -4.02
CA TYR A 320 4.16 1.02 -3.96
C TYR A 320 4.64 1.21 -2.50
N ALA A 321 3.82 1.86 -1.66
CA ALA A 321 4.13 2.03 -0.25
C ALA A 321 4.29 0.69 0.50
N ALA A 322 3.49 -0.31 0.16
CA ALA A 322 3.61 -1.65 0.74
C ALA A 322 4.94 -2.32 0.34
N GLY A 323 5.36 -2.17 -0.92
CA GLY A 323 6.68 -2.61 -1.40
C GLY A 323 7.81 -1.92 -0.67
N GLN A 324 7.77 -0.58 -0.60
CA GLN A 324 8.76 0.22 0.14
C GLN A 324 8.86 -0.22 1.60
N LEU A 325 7.74 -0.45 2.26
CA LEU A 325 7.70 -0.82 3.67
C LEU A 325 8.35 -2.19 3.93
N LEU A 326 8.04 -3.22 3.12
CA LEU A 326 8.66 -4.55 3.26
C LEU A 326 10.16 -4.49 2.98
N ILE A 327 10.58 -3.76 1.96
CA ILE A 327 12.00 -3.57 1.63
C ILE A 327 12.71 -2.85 2.78
N ALA A 328 12.16 -1.75 3.27
CA ALA A 328 12.74 -1.00 4.40
C ALA A 328 12.80 -1.83 5.69
N ALA A 329 11.79 -2.66 5.96
CA ALA A 329 11.78 -3.58 7.10
C ALA A 329 12.88 -4.66 6.96
N SER A 330 13.08 -5.19 5.75
CA SER A 330 14.16 -6.13 5.49
C SER A 330 15.54 -5.48 5.69
N GLN A 331 15.75 -4.30 5.16
CA GLN A 331 17.02 -3.56 5.30
C GLN A 331 17.33 -3.23 6.76
N ARG A 332 16.34 -2.70 7.50
CA ARG A 332 16.50 -2.36 8.93
C ARG A 332 16.90 -3.55 9.77
N GLY A 333 16.30 -4.72 9.52
CA GLY A 333 16.54 -5.95 10.28
C GLY A 333 17.60 -6.87 9.69
N ASN A 334 18.30 -6.50 8.60
CA ASN A 334 19.11 -7.40 7.78
C ASN A 334 18.36 -8.73 7.50
N ALA A 335 17.06 -8.60 7.20
CA ALA A 335 16.14 -9.72 7.15
C ALA A 335 16.14 -10.36 5.76
N THR A 336 16.55 -11.63 5.70
CA THR A 336 16.60 -12.44 4.46
C THR A 336 15.70 -13.67 4.53
N THR A 337 14.92 -13.80 5.60
CA THR A 337 13.97 -14.90 5.80
C THR A 337 12.64 -14.36 6.33
N ARG A 338 11.58 -15.16 6.22
CA ARG A 338 10.23 -14.81 6.75
C ARG A 338 10.28 -14.43 8.22
N SER A 339 10.95 -15.26 9.03
CA SER A 339 11.02 -15.05 10.49
C SER A 339 11.81 -13.80 10.86
N THR A 340 12.89 -13.48 10.14
CA THR A 340 13.67 -12.28 10.39
C THR A 340 12.94 -11.03 9.95
N LEU A 341 12.21 -11.09 8.82
CA LEU A 341 11.38 -9.98 8.35
C LEU A 341 10.22 -9.69 9.32
N LEU A 342 9.52 -10.73 9.77
CA LEU A 342 8.45 -10.57 10.76
C LEU A 342 8.98 -9.96 12.07
N ARG A 343 10.12 -10.43 12.58
CA ARG A 343 10.75 -9.83 13.77
C ARG A 343 11.15 -8.37 13.56
N SER A 344 11.64 -8.00 12.37
CA SER A 344 11.98 -6.61 12.05
C SER A 344 10.77 -5.69 12.12
N LEU A 345 9.60 -6.15 11.61
CA LEU A 345 8.34 -5.40 11.71
C LEU A 345 7.84 -5.33 13.15
N GLN A 346 7.90 -6.43 13.91
CA GLN A 346 7.48 -6.50 15.32
C GLN A 346 8.37 -5.67 16.23
N ALA A 347 9.65 -5.47 15.89
CA ALA A 347 10.53 -4.56 16.62
C ALA A 347 10.07 -3.10 16.57
N GLY A 348 9.12 -2.78 15.70
CA GLY A 348 8.51 -1.47 15.60
C GLY A 348 9.41 -0.43 14.93
N GLY A 349 9.08 0.83 15.17
CA GLY A 349 9.72 1.99 14.54
C GLY A 349 8.94 2.53 13.36
N THR A 350 9.36 3.68 12.86
CA THR A 350 8.69 4.37 11.76
C THR A 350 9.27 3.96 10.42
N PHE A 351 8.41 3.72 9.44
CA PHE A 351 8.73 3.47 8.04
C PHE A 351 8.21 4.63 7.21
N THR A 352 9.10 5.24 6.43
CA THR A 352 8.73 6.32 5.49
C THR A 352 8.39 5.71 4.13
N THR A 353 7.25 6.10 3.58
CA THR A 353 6.75 5.65 2.28
C THR A 353 6.20 6.83 1.47
N LEU A 354 5.87 6.58 0.20
CA LEU A 354 5.24 7.57 -0.67
C LEU A 354 3.95 8.17 -0.07
N VAL A 355 3.14 7.36 0.60
CA VAL A 355 1.85 7.80 1.15
C VAL A 355 1.93 8.26 2.62
N GLY A 356 3.12 8.39 3.16
CA GLY A 356 3.37 8.90 4.51
C GLY A 356 4.20 7.96 5.38
N GLN A 357 4.20 8.27 6.67
CA GLN A 357 4.95 7.50 7.67
C GLN A 357 4.05 6.50 8.37
N PHE A 358 4.56 5.28 8.55
CA PHE A 358 3.86 4.21 9.24
C PHE A 358 4.67 3.71 10.44
N ALA A 359 4.01 3.67 11.59
CA ALA A 359 4.34 2.86 12.74
C ALA A 359 3.08 2.13 13.16
N PHE A 360 3.22 0.91 13.64
CA PHE A 360 2.06 0.04 13.88
C PHE A 360 1.88 -0.24 15.37
N ASN A 361 0.63 -0.37 15.78
CA ASN A 361 0.29 -0.91 17.09
C ASN A 361 0.42 -2.45 17.09
N ILE A 362 0.22 -3.07 18.25
CA ILE A 362 0.36 -4.53 18.42
C ILE A 362 -0.61 -5.33 17.54
N SER A 363 -1.73 -4.75 17.14
CA SER A 363 -2.70 -5.38 16.25
C SER A 363 -2.38 -5.21 14.77
N GLY A 364 -1.37 -4.40 14.43
CA GLY A 364 -0.96 -4.11 13.05
C GLY A 364 -1.72 -2.97 12.39
N ASP A 365 -2.48 -2.17 13.14
CA ASP A 365 -3.06 -0.92 12.63
C ASP A 365 -2.06 0.24 12.72
N PRO A 366 -2.13 1.23 11.81
CA PRO A 366 -1.31 2.44 11.91
C PRO A 366 -1.53 3.16 13.25
N LEU A 367 -0.46 3.55 13.93
CA LEU A 367 -0.53 4.38 15.15
C LEU A 367 -1.10 5.76 14.84
N ILE A 368 -0.74 6.32 13.70
CA ILE A 368 -1.28 7.58 13.19
C ILE A 368 -1.94 7.26 11.84
N PRO A 369 -3.27 7.13 11.81
CA PRO A 369 -3.99 6.82 10.57
C PRO A 369 -3.97 8.00 9.62
N ASN A 370 -3.62 7.74 8.36
CA ASN A 370 -3.63 8.71 7.30
C ASN A 370 -5.05 8.87 6.75
N ILE A 371 -5.72 9.93 7.14
CA ILE A 371 -7.04 10.34 6.59
C ILE A 371 -6.98 11.81 6.22
N TYR A 372 -7.38 12.09 5.00
CA TYR A 372 -7.43 13.42 4.41
C TYR A 372 -8.85 13.73 3.96
N LEU A 373 -9.26 14.98 4.11
CA LEU A 373 -10.52 15.47 3.59
C LEU A 373 -10.27 16.21 2.28
N TYR A 374 -11.05 15.86 1.31
CA TYR A 374 -11.14 16.55 0.03
C TYR A 374 -12.54 17.12 -0.14
N THR A 375 -12.67 18.24 -0.80
CA THR A 375 -13.96 18.73 -1.26
C THR A 375 -14.23 18.30 -2.69
N VAL A 376 -15.46 17.93 -2.96
CA VAL A 376 -15.93 17.67 -4.33
C VAL A 376 -16.08 19.01 -5.03
N GLY A 377 -15.51 19.14 -6.21
CA GLY A 377 -15.73 20.23 -7.14
C GLY A 377 -16.17 19.72 -8.49
N THR A 378 -16.65 20.60 -9.36
CA THR A 378 -17.10 20.24 -10.70
C THR A 378 -15.98 19.72 -11.62
N ASP A 379 -14.75 20.05 -11.29
CA ASP A 379 -13.52 19.75 -12.01
C ASP A 379 -12.64 18.66 -11.32
N GLY A 380 -13.07 18.16 -10.15
CA GLY A 380 -12.35 17.12 -9.42
C GLY A 380 -12.36 17.30 -7.91
N PHE A 381 -11.55 16.50 -7.25
CA PHE A 381 -11.35 16.62 -5.80
C PHE A 381 -10.29 17.66 -5.49
N LYS A 382 -10.58 18.51 -4.52
CA LYS A 382 -9.63 19.52 -4.01
C LYS A 382 -9.25 19.19 -2.58
N PHE A 383 -7.96 19.09 -2.30
CA PHE A 383 -7.49 18.84 -0.94
C PHE A 383 -7.94 19.98 -0.01
N ALA A 384 -8.64 19.63 1.05
CA ALA A 384 -9.11 20.55 2.05
C ALA A 384 -8.17 20.60 3.27
N ARG A 385 -7.97 19.44 3.93
CA ARG A 385 -7.13 19.32 5.12
C ARG A 385 -6.92 17.86 5.54
N PRO A 386 -5.89 17.55 6.37
CA PRO A 386 -5.84 16.28 7.07
C PRO A 386 -6.96 16.20 8.12
N ALA A 387 -7.47 15.01 8.39
CA ALA A 387 -8.46 14.77 9.44
C ALA A 387 -7.86 14.88 10.85
N ILE A 388 -6.57 14.59 10.98
CA ILE A 388 -5.81 14.80 12.22
C ILE A 388 -4.93 16.05 12.03
N ARG A 389 -5.13 17.04 12.87
CA ARG A 389 -4.23 18.20 12.94
C ARG A 389 -2.99 17.82 13.76
N THR A 390 -2.04 17.17 13.15
CA THR A 390 -0.71 16.95 13.73
C THR A 390 0.23 18.01 13.17
N GLY A 391 0.96 18.71 14.04
CA GLY A 391 1.99 19.67 13.63
C GLY A 391 3.22 19.03 12.95
N PHE A 392 3.09 17.83 12.39
CA PHE A 392 4.15 17.02 11.82
C PHE A 392 3.82 16.39 10.46
N LEU A 393 2.83 16.91 9.74
CA LEU A 393 2.52 16.44 8.40
C LEU A 393 2.67 17.60 7.42
N LEU A 394 3.85 17.76 6.91
CA LEU A 394 4.24 18.20 5.54
C LEU A 394 5.72 18.53 5.57
#